data_62ad7c37214110cc2c3636c6ee6b9fe8
#
_entry.id   62ad7c37214110cc2c3636c6ee6b9fe8
#
_cell.length_a   1.000
_cell.length_b   1.000
_cell.length_c   1.000
_cell.angle_alpha   90.00
_cell.angle_beta   90.00
_cell.angle_gamma   90.00
#
_symmetry.space_group_name_H-M   'P 1'
#
loop_
_entity.id
_entity.type
_entity.pdbx_description
1 polymer ?
#
loop_
_entity_poly.entity_id
_entity_poly.type
_entity_poly.pdbx_seq_one_letter_code
_entity_poly.pdbx_strand_id
1 'polypeptide(L)'
;KTFGQLDQISVLLEGIETGLLMERNANLLTQIFASALNVVTGGSAILINLGFQTFAFVGLLAFLMGLDTKTRVFVLFLVMTPTFSIWSSMASKEAIVVGLVGIVARYVVDIYNNRDSIKIYHLIVLGTLFMYKPQFFPAIIFVAGTSKLARYFREPATVALLAASASFVALYFFRDVLDQFSQQIVGGILQEPGQSQRVLSFSTRYDIFFQAPGGMIRAFLGPTVSEAAGNALQLMTLVESVLILGALTGFVLIRLPRI
;
A
#
# COMPACT_ATOMS: atom_id res chain seq x y z
N LYS A 1 -16.02 -5.98 31.34
CA LYS A 1 -15.50 -5.50 30.04
C LYS A 1 -14.05 -5.90 29.74
N THR A 2 -13.28 -6.37 30.71
CA THR A 2 -11.86 -6.78 30.56
C THR A 2 -11.66 -8.21 30.06
N PHE A 3 -12.65 -9.10 30.17
CA PHE A 3 -12.56 -10.48 29.69
C PHE A 3 -12.53 -10.63 28.17
N GLY A 4 -13.17 -9.72 27.42
CA GLY A 4 -13.16 -9.75 25.95
C GLY A 4 -11.81 -9.40 25.30
N GLN A 5 -10.85 -8.80 26.03
CA GLN A 5 -9.52 -8.47 25.49
C GLN A 5 -8.53 -9.64 25.56
N LEU A 6 -8.67 -10.50 26.56
CA LEU A 6 -7.83 -11.71 26.69
C LEU A 6 -8.23 -12.77 25.65
N ASP A 7 -9.52 -12.90 25.35
CA ASP A 7 -9.99 -13.74 24.22
C ASP A 7 -9.46 -13.28 22.86
N GLN A 8 -9.28 -11.98 22.67
CA GLN A 8 -8.70 -11.45 21.42
C GLN A 8 -7.22 -11.80 21.24
N ILE A 9 -6.45 -11.87 22.33
CA ILE A 9 -5.03 -12.24 22.29
C ILE A 9 -4.87 -13.75 22.02
N SER A 10 -5.70 -14.61 22.62
CA SER A 10 -5.67 -16.05 22.35
C SER A 10 -6.05 -16.37 20.92
N VAL A 11 -7.05 -15.69 20.39
CA VAL A 11 -7.45 -15.76 18.98
C VAL A 11 -6.37 -15.25 18.04
N LEU A 12 -5.52 -14.30 18.46
CA LEU A 12 -4.36 -13.81 17.71
C LEU A 12 -3.28 -14.88 17.60
N LEU A 13 -3.06 -15.63 18.67
CA LEU A 13 -2.09 -16.73 18.71
C LEU A 13 -2.57 -17.97 17.89
N GLU A 14 -3.84 -18.33 17.98
CA GLU A 14 -4.43 -19.41 17.15
C GLU A 14 -4.49 -19.05 15.68
N GLY A 15 -4.68 -17.80 15.41
CA GLY A 15 -4.76 -17.26 14.09
C GLY A 15 -3.43 -17.27 13.34
N ILE A 16 -2.25 -17.42 13.93
CA ILE A 16 -0.93 -17.51 13.25
C ILE A 16 -0.84 -18.76 12.36
N GLU A 17 -1.64 -19.77 12.60
CA GLU A 17 -1.67 -21.02 11.82
C GLU A 17 -2.52 -20.97 10.53
N THR A 18 -3.38 -19.99 10.36
CA THR A 18 -4.27 -19.93 9.19
C THR A 18 -4.17 -18.58 8.48
N GLY A 19 -3.81 -18.55 7.20
CA GLY A 19 -3.60 -17.34 6.39
C GLY A 19 -4.74 -16.29 6.34
N LEU A 20 -5.86 -16.53 7.04
CA LEU A 20 -6.97 -15.60 7.30
C LEU A 20 -6.61 -14.45 8.24
N LEU A 21 -5.38 -14.45 8.79
CA LEU A 21 -4.94 -13.59 9.87
C LEU A 21 -4.58 -12.17 9.50
N MET A 22 -4.21 -11.90 8.25
CA MET A 22 -3.66 -10.59 7.93
C MET A 22 -4.73 -9.50 8.01
N GLU A 23 -5.94 -9.76 7.53
CA GLU A 23 -7.03 -8.78 7.63
C GLU A 23 -7.53 -8.61 9.06
N ARG A 24 -7.60 -9.70 9.81
CA ARG A 24 -7.96 -9.70 11.23
C ARG A 24 -6.91 -8.97 12.08
N ASN A 25 -5.63 -9.16 11.80
CA ASN A 25 -4.54 -8.47 12.48
C ASN A 25 -4.54 -6.97 12.17
N ALA A 26 -4.77 -6.56 10.92
CA ALA A 26 -4.89 -5.16 10.55
C ALA A 26 -6.05 -4.47 11.29
N ASN A 27 -7.21 -5.14 11.38
CA ASN A 27 -8.36 -4.62 12.11
C ASN A 27 -8.07 -4.51 13.61
N LEU A 28 -7.42 -5.53 14.21
CA LEU A 28 -7.02 -5.51 15.62
C LEU A 28 -6.02 -4.37 15.91
N LEU A 29 -4.98 -4.21 15.10
CA LEU A 29 -4.02 -3.12 15.26
C LEU A 29 -4.70 -1.75 15.13
N THR A 30 -5.66 -1.62 14.21
CA THR A 30 -6.47 -0.40 14.07
C THR A 30 -7.29 -0.14 15.33
N GLN A 31 -7.91 -1.19 15.91
CA GLN A 31 -8.65 -1.09 17.17
C GLN A 31 -7.74 -0.72 18.35
N ILE A 32 -6.55 -1.30 18.43
CA ILE A 32 -5.57 -0.95 19.47
C ILE A 32 -5.18 0.53 19.35
N PHE A 33 -4.88 1.00 18.13
CA PHE A 33 -4.55 2.40 17.88
C PHE A 33 -5.72 3.33 18.23
N ALA A 34 -6.95 2.99 17.80
CA ALA A 34 -8.14 3.74 18.14
C ALA A 34 -8.41 3.74 19.66
N SER A 35 -8.21 2.61 20.33
CA SER A 35 -8.38 2.52 21.80
C SER A 35 -7.36 3.36 22.55
N ALA A 36 -6.11 3.39 22.11
CA ALA A 36 -5.09 4.27 22.68
C ALA A 36 -5.46 5.75 22.53
N LEU A 37 -5.92 6.15 21.34
CA LEU A 37 -6.43 7.50 21.11
C LEU A 37 -7.66 7.80 21.96
N ASN A 38 -8.58 6.84 22.12
CA ASN A 38 -9.79 6.99 22.91
C ASN A 38 -9.49 7.32 24.39
N VAL A 39 -8.47 6.66 24.96
CA VAL A 39 -8.01 6.94 26.31
C VAL A 39 -7.49 8.39 26.43
N VAL A 40 -6.67 8.83 25.46
CA VAL A 40 -6.07 10.16 25.50
C VAL A 40 -7.08 11.25 25.23
N THR A 41 -8.08 10.98 24.37
CA THR A 41 -9.08 11.99 23.91
C THR A 41 -10.34 12.01 24.75
N GLY A 42 -10.45 11.17 25.77
CA GLY A 42 -11.66 11.06 26.58
C GLY A 42 -12.92 10.60 25.80
N GLY A 43 -12.74 9.86 24.73
CA GLY A 43 -13.85 9.31 23.94
C GLY A 43 -14.38 10.23 22.85
N SER A 44 -13.75 11.36 22.58
CA SER A 44 -14.16 12.27 21.53
C SER A 44 -13.90 11.68 20.14
N ALA A 45 -14.96 11.38 19.38
CA ALA A 45 -14.86 10.85 18.02
C ALA A 45 -14.09 11.79 17.07
N ILE A 46 -14.25 13.11 17.25
CA ILE A 46 -13.54 14.12 16.44
C ILE A 46 -12.04 14.05 16.72
N LEU A 47 -11.63 13.98 17.98
CA LEU A 47 -10.22 13.93 18.35
C LEU A 47 -9.58 12.60 17.95
N ILE A 48 -10.31 11.48 18.02
CA ILE A 48 -9.84 10.18 17.53
C ILE A 48 -9.58 10.28 16.03
N ASN A 49 -10.53 10.80 15.26
CA ASN A 49 -10.37 10.99 13.82
C ASN A 49 -9.17 11.90 13.49
N LEU A 50 -9.02 13.01 14.23
CA LEU A 50 -7.87 13.91 14.09
C LEU A 50 -6.54 13.18 14.39
N GLY A 51 -6.52 12.25 15.34
CA GLY A 51 -5.34 11.41 15.64
C GLY A 51 -4.92 10.55 14.45
N PHE A 52 -5.88 9.91 13.77
CA PHE A 52 -5.61 9.14 12.54
C PHE A 52 -5.08 10.03 11.42
N GLN A 53 -5.70 11.19 11.20
CA GLN A 53 -5.27 12.16 10.19
C GLN A 53 -3.86 12.69 10.49
N THR A 54 -3.57 12.99 11.76
CA THR A 54 -2.24 13.45 12.18
C THR A 54 -1.18 12.40 11.90
N PHE A 55 -1.46 11.13 12.18
CA PHE A 55 -0.53 10.05 11.88
C PHE A 55 -0.25 9.92 10.38
N ALA A 56 -1.31 9.94 9.52
CA ALA A 56 -1.17 9.94 8.08
C ALA A 56 -0.35 11.13 7.58
N PHE A 57 -0.65 12.32 8.10
CA PHE A 57 0.03 13.56 7.73
C PHE A 57 1.51 13.56 8.14
N VAL A 58 1.84 13.10 9.34
CA VAL A 58 3.24 13.02 9.81
C VAL A 58 4.06 12.08 8.92
N GLY A 59 3.52 10.91 8.55
CA GLY A 59 4.19 10.00 7.64
C GLY A 59 4.39 10.60 6.25
N LEU A 60 3.37 11.25 5.70
CA LEU A 60 3.46 11.95 4.43
C LEU A 60 4.49 13.10 4.48
N LEU A 61 4.47 13.89 5.55
CA LEU A 61 5.42 14.97 5.75
C LEU A 61 6.86 14.44 5.83
N ALA A 62 7.08 13.34 6.54
CA ALA A 62 8.38 12.68 6.63
C ALA A 62 8.89 12.30 5.22
N PHE A 63 8.03 11.74 4.37
CA PHE A 63 8.37 11.44 2.98
C PHE A 63 8.71 12.69 2.17
N LEU A 64 7.85 13.71 2.22
CA LEU A 64 8.04 14.96 1.48
C LEU A 64 9.33 15.68 1.85
N MET A 65 9.73 15.64 3.11
CA MET A 65 11.01 16.21 3.58
C MET A 65 12.23 15.52 2.98
N GLY A 66 12.10 14.29 2.47
CA GLY A 66 13.16 13.57 1.78
C GLY A 66 13.38 13.97 0.33
N LEU A 67 12.40 14.63 -0.27
CA LEU A 67 12.36 14.93 -1.69
C LEU A 67 12.97 16.31 -2.00
N ASP A 68 13.52 16.45 -3.19
CA ASP A 68 13.86 17.76 -3.75
C ASP A 68 12.60 18.61 -3.99
N THR A 69 12.75 19.91 -4.06
CA THR A 69 11.62 20.86 -4.13
C THR A 69 10.67 20.57 -5.29
N LYS A 70 11.20 20.24 -6.48
CA LYS A 70 10.37 19.98 -7.67
C LYS A 70 9.55 18.69 -7.50
N THR A 71 10.19 17.61 -7.06
CA THR A 71 9.51 16.33 -6.78
C THR A 71 8.51 16.48 -5.64
N ARG A 72 8.84 17.27 -4.60
CA ARG A 72 7.94 17.54 -3.48
C ARG A 72 6.65 18.24 -3.95
N VAL A 73 6.75 19.28 -4.77
CA VAL A 73 5.58 19.98 -5.32
C VAL A 73 4.75 19.04 -6.17
N PHE A 74 5.40 18.22 -6.99
CA PHE A 74 4.69 17.21 -7.79
C PHE A 74 3.96 16.17 -6.94
N VAL A 75 4.60 15.63 -5.91
CA VAL A 75 3.95 14.67 -4.99
C VAL A 75 2.83 15.34 -4.22
N LEU A 76 2.98 16.58 -3.77
CA LEU A 76 1.90 17.34 -3.13
C LEU A 76 0.69 17.45 -4.06
N PHE A 77 0.90 17.76 -5.33
CA PHE A 77 -0.19 17.79 -6.31
C PHE A 77 -0.93 16.44 -6.40
N LEU A 78 -0.19 15.31 -6.41
CA LEU A 78 -0.78 13.97 -6.45
C LEU A 78 -1.58 13.63 -5.19
N VAL A 79 -1.11 14.02 -4.01
CA VAL A 79 -1.81 13.70 -2.74
C VAL A 79 -2.95 14.69 -2.42
N MET A 80 -3.04 15.83 -3.11
CA MET A 80 -4.17 16.74 -3.00
C MET A 80 -5.43 16.25 -3.75
N THR A 81 -5.38 15.08 -4.35
CA THR A 81 -6.55 14.51 -5.02
C THR A 81 -7.66 14.19 -4.04
N PRO A 82 -8.94 14.39 -4.41
CA PRO A 82 -10.07 14.17 -3.51
C PRO A 82 -10.12 12.76 -2.94
N THR A 83 -9.88 11.74 -3.77
CA THR A 83 -9.90 10.34 -3.32
C THR A 83 -8.84 10.09 -2.25
N PHE A 84 -7.60 10.55 -2.45
CA PHE A 84 -6.54 10.41 -1.45
C PHE A 84 -6.91 11.15 -0.16
N SER A 85 -7.42 12.38 -0.27
CA SER A 85 -7.83 13.20 0.87
C SER A 85 -8.93 12.52 1.69
N ILE A 86 -9.95 11.94 1.04
CA ILE A 86 -11.03 11.23 1.72
C ILE A 86 -10.46 10.02 2.49
N TRP A 87 -9.70 9.14 1.84
CA TRP A 87 -9.20 7.93 2.48
C TRP A 87 -8.17 8.19 3.59
N SER A 88 -7.35 9.24 3.46
CA SER A 88 -6.39 9.62 4.50
C SER A 88 -7.03 10.39 5.66
N SER A 89 -8.24 10.93 5.48
CA SER A 89 -8.94 11.74 6.50
C SER A 89 -9.89 10.95 7.39
N MET A 90 -10.20 9.72 7.05
CA MET A 90 -11.08 8.87 7.85
C MET A 90 -10.29 8.14 8.95
N ALA A 91 -10.93 7.90 10.10
CA ALA A 91 -10.40 7.02 11.15
C ALA A 91 -10.47 5.55 10.69
N SER A 92 -9.55 5.17 9.83
CA SER A 92 -9.52 3.89 9.15
C SER A 92 -8.11 3.29 9.09
N LYS A 93 -8.03 2.01 8.73
CA LYS A 93 -6.76 1.34 8.46
C LYS A 93 -5.96 2.02 7.35
N GLU A 94 -6.63 2.64 6.39
CA GLU A 94 -6.01 3.34 5.26
C GLU A 94 -5.19 4.56 5.72
N ALA A 95 -5.69 5.33 6.68
CA ALA A 95 -4.94 6.46 7.24
C ALA A 95 -3.64 5.98 7.93
N ILE A 96 -3.70 4.86 8.65
CA ILE A 96 -2.49 4.26 9.26
C ILE A 96 -1.53 3.80 8.16
N VAL A 97 -2.03 3.12 7.13
CA VAL A 97 -1.20 2.66 6.00
C VAL A 97 -0.51 3.83 5.29
N VAL A 98 -1.23 4.95 5.05
CA VAL A 98 -0.63 6.16 4.46
C VAL A 98 0.54 6.67 5.30
N GLY A 99 0.36 6.74 6.62
CA GLY A 99 1.42 7.15 7.53
C GLY A 99 2.64 6.22 7.48
N LEU A 100 2.41 4.91 7.55
CA LEU A 100 3.48 3.90 7.50
C LEU A 100 4.20 3.90 6.14
N VAL A 101 3.47 3.96 5.03
CA VAL A 101 4.03 4.05 3.68
C VAL A 101 4.88 5.32 3.53
N GLY A 102 4.43 6.45 4.06
CA GLY A 102 5.20 7.68 4.03
C GLY A 102 6.56 7.54 4.75
N ILE A 103 6.59 6.93 5.93
CA ILE A 103 7.83 6.69 6.68
C ILE A 103 8.76 5.73 5.92
N VAL A 104 8.21 4.64 5.36
CA VAL A 104 8.99 3.66 4.58
C VAL A 104 9.51 4.29 3.27
N ALA A 105 8.67 5.05 2.58
CA ALA A 105 9.07 5.76 1.35
C ALA A 105 10.21 6.76 1.63
N ARG A 106 10.16 7.45 2.79
CA ARG A 106 11.27 8.28 3.24
C ARG A 106 12.56 7.48 3.38
N TYR A 107 12.49 6.30 4.01
CA TYR A 107 13.64 5.43 4.16
C TYR A 107 14.20 4.97 2.80
N VAL A 108 13.34 4.62 1.84
CA VAL A 108 13.77 4.26 0.47
C VAL A 108 14.50 5.44 -0.22
N VAL A 109 13.99 6.66 -0.04
CA VAL A 109 14.67 7.88 -0.56
C VAL A 109 16.03 8.08 0.12
N ASP A 110 16.14 7.84 1.41
CA ASP A 110 17.42 7.94 2.13
C ASP A 110 18.40 6.86 1.66
N ILE A 111 17.94 5.64 1.40
CA ILE A 111 18.73 4.59 0.73
C ILE A 111 19.24 5.10 -0.63
N TYR A 112 18.37 5.63 -1.46
CA TYR A 112 18.72 6.16 -2.77
C TYR A 112 19.78 7.28 -2.68
N ASN A 113 19.65 8.16 -1.70
CA ASN A 113 20.55 9.30 -1.48
C ASN A 113 21.84 8.96 -0.69
N ASN A 114 22.15 7.69 -0.47
CA ASN A 114 23.31 7.24 0.33
C ASN A 114 23.30 7.71 1.80
N ARG A 115 22.13 7.91 2.38
CA ARG A 115 21.94 8.29 3.78
C ARG A 115 21.37 7.15 4.61
N ASP A 116 21.56 5.90 4.14
CA ASP A 116 20.97 4.74 4.76
C ASP A 116 21.67 4.35 6.05
N SER A 117 21.00 4.56 7.15
CA SER A 117 21.26 3.84 8.39
C SER A 117 19.99 3.08 8.76
N ILE A 118 20.05 1.74 8.75
CA ILE A 118 18.94 0.93 9.23
C ILE A 118 18.82 1.17 10.74
N LYS A 119 17.68 1.76 11.15
CA LYS A 119 17.34 1.94 12.55
C LYS A 119 16.21 0.97 12.90
N ILE A 120 16.16 0.55 14.15
CA ILE A 120 15.17 -0.43 14.62
C ILE A 120 13.73 -0.02 14.35
N TYR A 121 13.43 1.28 14.39
CA TYR A 121 12.09 1.76 14.09
C TYR A 121 11.67 1.51 12.61
N HIS A 122 12.61 1.50 11.65
CA HIS A 122 12.30 1.15 10.27
C HIS A 122 11.81 -0.29 10.14
N LEU A 123 12.41 -1.21 10.92
CA LEU A 123 11.99 -2.62 10.95
C LEU A 123 10.61 -2.76 11.59
N ILE A 124 10.34 -2.01 12.67
CA ILE A 124 9.02 -1.98 13.31
C ILE A 124 7.97 -1.45 12.34
N VAL A 125 8.23 -0.31 11.69
CA VAL A 125 7.29 0.29 10.73
C VAL A 125 7.05 -0.64 9.54
N LEU A 126 8.11 -1.27 9.01
CA LEU A 126 8.01 -2.22 7.91
C LEU A 126 7.22 -3.47 8.31
N GLY A 127 7.47 -4.02 9.49
CA GLY A 127 6.72 -5.14 10.04
C GLY A 127 5.24 -4.80 10.27
N THR A 128 4.96 -3.61 10.80
CA THR A 128 3.58 -3.13 10.96
C THR A 128 2.90 -2.95 9.61
N LEU A 129 3.58 -2.35 8.61
CA LEU A 129 3.06 -2.20 7.27
C LEU A 129 2.77 -3.55 6.61
N PHE A 130 3.63 -4.55 6.83
CA PHE A 130 3.42 -5.92 6.34
C PHE A 130 2.13 -6.53 6.92
N MET A 131 1.83 -6.29 8.21
CA MET A 131 0.58 -6.76 8.82
C MET A 131 -0.66 -6.09 8.24
N TYR A 132 -0.58 -4.82 7.83
CA TYR A 132 -1.70 -4.11 7.20
C TYR A 132 -1.86 -4.45 5.72
N LYS A 133 -0.77 -4.50 4.98
CA LYS A 133 -0.76 -4.59 3.51
C LYS A 133 0.48 -5.37 3.05
N PRO A 134 0.46 -6.71 3.15
CA PRO A 134 1.61 -7.56 2.80
C PRO A 134 2.08 -7.38 1.36
N GLN A 135 1.19 -6.98 0.47
CA GLN A 135 1.51 -6.72 -0.94
C GLN A 135 2.49 -5.58 -1.17
N PHE A 136 2.65 -4.64 -0.22
CA PHE A 136 3.66 -3.59 -0.32
C PHE A 136 5.07 -4.10 -0.01
N PHE A 137 5.20 -5.18 0.73
CA PHE A 137 6.49 -5.68 1.17
C PHE A 137 7.41 -6.11 0.01
N PRO A 138 6.97 -6.94 -0.96
CA PRO A 138 7.77 -7.26 -2.13
C PRO A 138 8.16 -6.02 -2.95
N ALA A 139 7.22 -5.07 -3.12
CA ALA A 139 7.48 -3.85 -3.86
C ALA A 139 8.55 -2.98 -3.18
N ILE A 140 8.49 -2.83 -1.86
CA ILE A 140 9.48 -2.08 -1.08
C ILE A 140 10.85 -2.73 -1.16
N ILE A 141 10.94 -4.06 -0.98
CA ILE A 141 12.19 -4.81 -1.10
C ILE A 141 12.77 -4.65 -2.50
N PHE A 142 11.92 -4.76 -3.52
CA PHE A 142 12.34 -4.58 -4.91
C PHE A 142 12.93 -3.18 -5.14
N VAL A 143 12.21 -2.13 -4.74
CA VAL A 143 12.65 -0.73 -4.95
C VAL A 143 13.90 -0.41 -4.11
N ALA A 144 13.93 -0.80 -2.84
CA ALA A 144 15.08 -0.58 -1.97
C ALA A 144 16.31 -1.38 -2.45
N GLY A 145 16.11 -2.65 -2.82
CA GLY A 145 17.16 -3.53 -3.32
C GLY A 145 17.75 -3.03 -4.64
N THR A 146 16.90 -2.68 -5.62
CA THR A 146 17.35 -2.12 -6.91
C THR A 146 18.05 -0.78 -6.73
N SER A 147 17.54 0.09 -5.86
CA SER A 147 18.17 1.38 -5.56
C SER A 147 19.56 1.20 -4.95
N LYS A 148 19.72 0.22 -4.06
CA LYS A 148 21.02 -0.09 -3.46
C LYS A 148 21.97 -0.74 -4.47
N LEU A 149 21.46 -1.67 -5.28
CA LEU A 149 22.24 -2.36 -6.29
C LEU A 149 22.69 -1.43 -7.43
N ALA A 150 21.85 -0.47 -7.83
CA ALA A 150 22.16 0.51 -8.85
C ALA A 150 23.42 1.36 -8.53
N ARG A 151 23.84 1.42 -7.28
CA ARG A 151 25.08 2.09 -6.86
C ARG A 151 26.35 1.37 -7.30
N TYR A 152 26.27 0.04 -7.42
CA TYR A 152 27.41 -0.79 -7.81
C TYR A 152 27.53 -0.92 -9.33
N PHE A 153 26.48 -0.64 -10.07
CA PHE A 153 26.43 -0.74 -11.51
C PHE A 153 26.37 0.66 -12.14
N ARG A 154 27.14 0.87 -13.20
CA ARG A 154 27.17 2.15 -13.93
C ARG A 154 25.86 2.47 -14.66
N GLU A 155 25.07 1.43 -14.96
CA GLU A 155 23.84 1.55 -15.73
C GLU A 155 22.62 1.11 -14.91
N PRO A 156 21.81 2.05 -14.43
CA PRO A 156 20.60 1.73 -13.64
C PRO A 156 19.58 0.91 -14.42
N ALA A 157 19.51 1.05 -15.74
CA ALA A 157 18.63 0.27 -16.60
C ALA A 157 18.97 -1.23 -16.56
N THR A 158 20.26 -1.59 -16.59
CA THR A 158 20.72 -2.98 -16.47
C THR A 158 20.30 -3.59 -15.13
N VAL A 159 20.43 -2.83 -14.04
CA VAL A 159 20.01 -3.28 -12.71
C VAL A 159 18.51 -3.50 -12.66
N ALA A 160 17.72 -2.57 -13.20
CA ALA A 160 16.27 -2.72 -13.25
C ALA A 160 15.84 -3.95 -14.07
N LEU A 161 16.52 -4.21 -15.21
CA LEU A 161 16.25 -5.40 -16.02
C LEU A 161 16.61 -6.69 -15.29
N LEU A 162 17.77 -6.75 -14.64
CA LEU A 162 18.19 -7.91 -13.85
C LEU A 162 17.24 -8.16 -12.68
N ALA A 163 16.82 -7.11 -11.98
CA ALA A 163 15.87 -7.23 -10.87
C ALA A 163 14.49 -7.68 -11.37
N ALA A 164 14.02 -7.16 -12.50
CA ALA A 164 12.79 -7.63 -13.13
C ALA A 164 12.88 -9.11 -13.52
N SER A 165 13.97 -9.50 -14.17
CA SER A 165 14.20 -10.91 -14.55
C SER A 165 14.24 -11.84 -13.33
N ALA A 166 14.94 -11.43 -12.26
CA ALA A 166 14.98 -12.18 -11.00
C ALA A 166 13.59 -12.28 -10.36
N SER A 167 12.77 -11.23 -10.45
CA SER A 167 11.39 -11.24 -9.97
C SER A 167 10.52 -12.21 -10.76
N PHE A 168 10.65 -12.29 -12.09
CA PHE A 168 9.94 -13.27 -12.90
C PHE A 168 10.35 -14.71 -12.55
N VAL A 169 11.64 -14.95 -12.34
CA VAL A 169 12.14 -16.25 -11.88
C VAL A 169 11.56 -16.61 -10.51
N ALA A 170 11.58 -15.67 -9.57
CA ALA A 170 10.99 -15.87 -8.24
C ALA A 170 9.48 -16.19 -8.34
N LEU A 171 8.73 -15.43 -9.13
CA LEU A 171 7.29 -15.67 -9.36
C LEU A 171 7.04 -17.07 -9.93
N TYR A 172 7.90 -17.55 -10.83
CA TYR A 172 7.79 -18.91 -11.37
C TYR A 172 7.99 -19.98 -10.30
N PHE A 173 8.99 -19.83 -9.42
CA PHE A 173 9.22 -20.77 -8.32
C PHE A 173 8.12 -20.74 -7.25
N PHE A 174 7.56 -19.57 -6.97
CA PHE A 174 6.51 -19.39 -5.96
C PHE A 174 5.09 -19.46 -6.52
N ARG A 175 4.92 -19.87 -7.78
CA ARG A 175 3.63 -19.88 -8.47
C ARG A 175 2.53 -20.63 -7.74
N ASP A 176 2.85 -21.80 -7.15
CA ASP A 176 1.87 -22.64 -6.44
C ASP A 176 1.41 -21.97 -5.13
N VAL A 177 2.33 -21.33 -4.42
CA VAL A 177 2.03 -20.57 -3.20
C VAL A 177 1.17 -19.34 -3.53
N LEU A 178 1.49 -18.64 -4.61
CA LEU A 178 0.72 -17.47 -5.06
C LEU A 178 -0.68 -17.85 -5.53
N ASP A 179 -0.81 -19.00 -6.20
CA ASP A 179 -2.11 -19.53 -6.64
C ASP A 179 -3.00 -19.87 -5.44
N GLN A 180 -2.48 -20.61 -4.46
CA GLN A 180 -3.21 -20.92 -3.23
C GLN A 180 -3.63 -19.65 -2.48
N PHE A 181 -2.70 -18.68 -2.34
CA PHE A 181 -2.97 -17.42 -1.66
C PHE A 181 -4.04 -16.59 -2.38
N SER A 182 -4.00 -16.56 -3.72
CA SER A 182 -4.99 -15.84 -4.52
C SER A 182 -6.39 -16.47 -4.41
N GLN A 183 -6.48 -17.78 -4.41
CA GLN A 183 -7.75 -18.49 -4.25
C GLN A 183 -8.36 -18.26 -2.85
N GLN A 184 -7.52 -18.22 -1.80
CA GLN A 184 -7.96 -17.91 -0.45
C GLN A 184 -8.51 -16.47 -0.34
N ILE A 185 -7.82 -15.49 -0.92
CA ILE A 185 -8.27 -14.09 -0.92
C ILE A 185 -9.60 -13.96 -1.66
N VAL A 186 -9.72 -14.55 -2.85
CA VAL A 186 -10.95 -14.50 -3.64
C VAL A 186 -12.10 -15.20 -2.91
N GLY A 187 -11.85 -16.36 -2.30
CA GLY A 187 -12.84 -17.07 -1.51
C GLY A 187 -13.33 -16.26 -0.30
N GLY A 188 -12.44 -15.52 0.36
CA GLY A 188 -12.80 -14.62 1.46
C GLY A 188 -13.62 -13.42 0.99
N ILE A 189 -13.20 -12.76 -0.09
CA ILE A 189 -13.89 -11.56 -0.63
C ILE A 189 -15.31 -11.90 -1.13
N LEU A 190 -15.53 -13.08 -1.72
CA LEU A 190 -16.84 -13.49 -2.23
C LEU A 190 -17.85 -13.80 -1.11
N GLN A 191 -17.41 -13.97 0.13
CA GLN A 191 -18.27 -14.27 1.27
C GLN A 191 -18.78 -13.03 2.01
N GLU A 192 -18.20 -11.84 1.77
CA GLU A 192 -18.61 -10.61 2.45
C GLU A 192 -19.62 -9.80 1.61
N PRO A 193 -20.88 -9.65 2.07
CA PRO A 193 -21.85 -8.79 1.39
C PRO A 193 -21.42 -7.32 1.49
N GLY A 194 -21.30 -6.67 0.36
CA GLY A 194 -21.00 -5.22 0.27
C GLY A 194 -19.61 -4.86 -0.20
N GLN A 195 -18.73 -5.83 -0.44
CA GLN A 195 -17.46 -5.58 -1.10
C GLN A 195 -17.62 -5.43 -2.61
N SER A 196 -16.69 -4.73 -3.24
CA SER A 196 -16.66 -4.41 -4.66
C SER A 196 -17.08 -5.62 -5.53
N GLN A 197 -18.14 -5.45 -6.32
CA GLN A 197 -18.69 -6.47 -7.24
C GLN A 197 -17.73 -6.86 -8.38
N ARG A 198 -16.47 -6.51 -8.29
CA ARG A 198 -15.46 -6.92 -9.25
C ARG A 198 -15.10 -8.38 -8.99
N VAL A 199 -15.90 -9.26 -9.58
CA VAL A 199 -15.65 -10.70 -9.53
C VAL A 199 -14.37 -11.01 -10.30
N LEU A 200 -13.28 -11.19 -9.58
CA LEU A 200 -12.11 -11.86 -10.09
C LEU A 200 -12.41 -13.36 -9.99
N SER A 201 -12.85 -13.96 -11.07
CA SER A 201 -13.04 -15.41 -11.10
C SER A 201 -11.72 -16.07 -11.46
N PHE A 202 -10.97 -16.52 -10.47
CA PHE A 202 -9.88 -17.45 -10.69
C PHE A 202 -10.48 -18.86 -10.77
N SER A 203 -10.83 -19.28 -11.97
CA SER A 203 -11.51 -20.54 -12.22
C SER A 203 -10.54 -21.68 -12.55
N THR A 204 -9.36 -21.36 -13.06
CA THR A 204 -8.34 -22.32 -13.42
C THR A 204 -7.04 -22.05 -12.68
N ARG A 205 -6.19 -23.07 -12.58
CA ARG A 205 -4.87 -22.98 -11.96
C ARG A 205 -4.03 -21.94 -12.68
N TYR A 206 -3.39 -21.06 -11.91
CA TYR A 206 -2.56 -19.96 -12.41
C TYR A 206 -3.29 -18.82 -13.14
N ASP A 207 -4.60 -18.74 -13.10
CA ASP A 207 -5.37 -17.61 -13.66
C ASP A 207 -4.88 -16.25 -13.16
N ILE A 208 -4.35 -16.20 -11.94
CA ILE A 208 -3.76 -14.98 -11.38
C ILE A 208 -2.69 -14.37 -12.29
N PHE A 209 -1.84 -15.19 -12.92
CA PHE A 209 -0.76 -14.68 -13.76
C PHE A 209 -1.26 -14.08 -15.07
N PHE A 210 -2.36 -14.61 -15.60
CA PHE A 210 -3.00 -14.12 -16.83
C PHE A 210 -3.88 -12.91 -16.55
N GLN A 211 -4.54 -12.88 -15.41
CA GLN A 211 -5.46 -11.81 -15.04
C GLN A 211 -4.78 -10.66 -14.30
N ALA A 212 -3.63 -10.90 -13.62
CA ALA A 212 -2.92 -9.89 -12.86
C ALA A 212 -2.55 -8.64 -13.68
N PRO A 213 -2.01 -8.72 -14.89
CA PRO A 213 -1.67 -7.53 -15.67
C PRO A 213 -2.91 -6.64 -15.93
N GLY A 214 -4.02 -7.24 -16.35
CA GLY A 214 -5.28 -6.53 -16.54
C GLY A 214 -5.87 -6.00 -15.24
N GLY A 215 -5.77 -6.79 -14.16
CA GLY A 215 -6.18 -6.40 -12.82
C GLY A 215 -5.37 -5.22 -12.28
N MET A 216 -4.06 -5.21 -12.48
CA MET A 216 -3.18 -4.11 -12.10
C MET A 216 -3.53 -2.83 -12.85
N ILE A 217 -3.74 -2.90 -14.17
CA ILE A 217 -4.16 -1.74 -14.97
C ILE A 217 -5.49 -1.18 -14.44
N ARG A 218 -6.47 -2.05 -14.17
CA ARG A 218 -7.77 -1.63 -13.61
C ARG A 218 -7.64 -1.07 -12.20
N ALA A 219 -6.74 -1.60 -11.39
CA ALA A 219 -6.47 -1.08 -10.05
C ALA A 219 -5.84 0.33 -10.10
N PHE A 220 -4.97 0.58 -11.08
CA PHE A 220 -4.33 1.88 -11.27
C PHE A 220 -5.23 2.91 -11.93
N LEU A 221 -5.99 2.51 -12.97
CA LEU A 221 -6.85 3.41 -13.73
C LEU A 221 -8.24 3.59 -13.12
N GLY A 222 -8.53 2.87 -12.02
CA GLY A 222 -9.83 2.92 -11.37
C GLY A 222 -10.94 2.25 -12.22
N PRO A 223 -12.19 2.69 -12.07
CA PRO A 223 -13.32 2.12 -12.79
C PRO A 223 -13.19 2.33 -14.30
N THR A 224 -13.70 1.37 -15.07
CA THR A 224 -13.84 1.53 -16.52
C THR A 224 -14.90 2.59 -16.85
N VAL A 225 -14.87 3.14 -18.07
CA VAL A 225 -15.85 4.13 -18.52
C VAL A 225 -17.28 3.60 -18.40
N SER A 226 -17.49 2.31 -18.69
CA SER A 226 -18.79 1.65 -18.57
C SER A 226 -19.27 1.52 -17.11
N GLU A 227 -18.37 1.26 -16.18
CA GLU A 227 -18.67 1.23 -14.73
C GLU A 227 -18.96 2.63 -14.19
N ALA A 228 -18.25 3.63 -14.70
CA ALA A 228 -18.38 5.03 -14.27
C ALA A 228 -19.64 5.72 -14.81
N ALA A 229 -20.20 5.24 -15.93
CA ALA A 229 -21.32 5.90 -16.63
C ALA A 229 -22.62 6.01 -15.80
N GLY A 230 -22.76 5.25 -14.70
CA GLY A 230 -23.96 5.29 -13.85
C GLY A 230 -23.71 5.87 -12.43
N ASN A 231 -22.48 6.28 -12.09
CA ASN A 231 -22.15 6.68 -10.73
C ASN A 231 -21.15 7.85 -10.73
N ALA A 232 -21.61 9.02 -10.24
CA ALA A 232 -20.81 10.23 -10.21
C ALA A 232 -19.49 10.06 -9.42
N LEU A 233 -19.48 9.25 -8.36
CA LEU A 233 -18.30 9.00 -7.55
C LEU A 233 -17.26 8.17 -8.32
N GLN A 234 -17.72 7.17 -9.08
CA GLN A 234 -16.84 6.37 -9.94
C GLN A 234 -16.31 7.19 -11.13
N LEU A 235 -17.12 8.10 -11.68
CA LEU A 235 -16.68 9.03 -12.72
C LEU A 235 -15.57 9.97 -12.19
N MET A 236 -15.74 10.50 -10.99
CA MET A 236 -14.73 11.34 -10.34
C MET A 236 -13.42 10.56 -10.15
N THR A 237 -13.49 9.32 -9.66
CA THR A 237 -12.31 8.46 -9.48
C THR A 237 -11.62 8.13 -10.81
N LEU A 238 -12.39 7.92 -11.88
CA LEU A 238 -11.83 7.68 -13.22
C LEU A 238 -11.06 8.92 -13.73
N VAL A 239 -11.68 10.10 -13.65
CA VAL A 239 -11.03 11.37 -14.05
C VAL A 239 -9.76 11.60 -13.26
N GLU A 240 -9.81 11.42 -11.95
CA GLU A 240 -8.65 11.56 -11.06
C GLU A 240 -7.52 10.59 -11.45
N SER A 241 -7.84 9.32 -11.70
CA SER A 241 -6.86 8.32 -12.12
C SER A 241 -6.19 8.66 -13.45
N VAL A 242 -6.95 9.16 -14.42
CA VAL A 242 -6.41 9.62 -15.72
C VAL A 242 -5.49 10.83 -15.54
N LEU A 243 -5.87 11.80 -14.69
CA LEU A 243 -5.04 12.95 -14.38
C LEU A 243 -3.73 12.56 -13.69
N ILE A 244 -3.78 11.64 -12.71
CA ILE A 244 -2.61 11.11 -12.02
C ILE A 244 -1.68 10.40 -13.02
N LEU A 245 -2.23 9.53 -13.88
CA LEU A 245 -1.44 8.81 -14.88
C LEU A 245 -0.79 9.79 -15.88
N GLY A 246 -1.54 10.78 -16.36
CA GLY A 246 -1.03 11.81 -17.24
C GLY A 246 0.09 12.63 -16.59
N ALA A 247 -0.09 13.03 -15.34
CA ALA A 247 0.91 13.76 -14.57
C ALA A 247 2.19 12.92 -14.32
N LEU A 248 2.05 11.64 -13.96
CA LEU A 248 3.17 10.71 -13.78
C LEU A 248 3.94 10.51 -15.09
N THR A 249 3.22 10.25 -16.18
CA THR A 249 3.82 10.06 -17.50
C THR A 249 4.57 11.32 -17.94
N GLY A 250 3.94 12.49 -17.81
CA GLY A 250 4.57 13.77 -18.11
C GLY A 250 5.82 14.03 -17.27
N PHE A 251 5.76 13.75 -15.97
CA PHE A 251 6.91 13.90 -15.07
C PHE A 251 8.08 12.98 -15.47
N VAL A 252 7.78 11.72 -15.79
CA VAL A 252 8.80 10.76 -16.24
C VAL A 252 9.42 11.22 -17.57
N LEU A 253 8.60 11.58 -18.57
CA LEU A 253 9.10 12.03 -19.87
C LEU A 253 9.99 13.29 -19.78
N ILE A 254 9.66 14.24 -18.89
CA ILE A 254 10.47 15.44 -18.67
C ILE A 254 11.81 15.10 -18.01
N ARG A 255 11.88 14.02 -17.22
CA ARG A 255 13.08 13.63 -16.48
C ARG A 255 13.99 12.66 -17.25
N LEU A 256 13.43 11.81 -18.13
CA LEU A 256 14.18 10.82 -18.93
C LEU A 256 15.36 11.40 -19.75
N PRO A 257 15.28 12.59 -20.39
CA PRO A 257 16.41 13.11 -21.16
C PRO A 257 17.60 13.57 -20.33
N ARG A 258 17.53 13.48 -19.02
CA ARG A 258 18.57 13.94 -18.09
C ARG A 258 19.28 12.81 -17.34
N ILE A 259 18.97 11.56 -17.71
CA ILE A 259 19.65 10.35 -17.26
C ILE A 259 20.60 9.87 -18.35
#